data_cae0150ed46aee142cf984cd80d15121
#
_entry.id   cae0150ed46aee142cf984cd80d15121
#
_cell.length_a   1.000
_cell.length_b   1.000
_cell.length_c   1.000
_cell.angle_alpha   90.00
_cell.angle_beta   90.00
_cell.angle_gamma   90.00
#
_symmetry.space_group_name_H-M   'P 1'
#
loop_
_entity.id
_entity.type
_entity.pdbx_description
1 polymer ?
#
loop_
_entity_poly.entity_id
_entity_poly.type
_entity_poly.pdbx_seq_one_letter_code
_entity_poly.pdbx_strand_id
1 'polypeptide(L)'
;ARQQPQAETLDVDACLTRMESPAPQQGFFTGWLQDYCTLAQVQHQRHFSFIPEGSINTQQEFTAALQTYAEEHGMQFALTKEGMYPEFSLDDIPYKAYRNPGKYRDEICCDAVHPEQLDTGLPPRREKLLRIARIVLPPVCTFAAIMAAGWVVTGGAGWLWLAALASGGVLLGRCMEKWL
;
A
#
# COMPACT_ATOMS: atom_id res chain seq x y z
N ALA A 1 61.04 31.61 -15.98
CA ALA A 1 59.79 31.36 -16.66
C ALA A 1 58.93 30.49 -15.77
N ARG A 2 57.87 31.06 -15.14
CA ARG A 2 56.87 30.34 -14.35
C ARG A 2 55.70 30.03 -15.29
N GLN A 3 55.46 28.78 -15.59
CA GLN A 3 54.23 28.31 -16.24
C GLN A 3 53.06 28.41 -15.26
N GLN A 4 52.07 29.22 -15.60
CA GLN A 4 50.77 29.24 -14.92
C GLN A 4 50.01 27.97 -15.33
N PRO A 5 49.34 27.28 -14.37
CA PRO A 5 48.44 26.18 -14.69
C PRO A 5 47.21 26.79 -15.41
N GLN A 6 46.91 26.31 -16.59
CA GLN A 6 45.65 26.57 -17.29
C GLN A 6 44.52 26.00 -16.42
N ALA A 7 43.63 26.89 -15.98
CA ALA A 7 42.37 26.51 -15.34
C ALA A 7 41.55 25.77 -16.42
N GLU A 8 41.35 24.46 -16.18
CA GLU A 8 40.39 23.63 -16.91
C GLU A 8 39.02 24.24 -16.66
N THR A 9 38.47 24.94 -17.65
CA THR A 9 37.10 25.42 -17.61
C THR A 9 36.21 24.18 -17.65
N LEU A 10 35.65 23.82 -16.47
CA LEU A 10 34.60 22.82 -16.35
C LEU A 10 33.50 23.19 -17.34
N ASP A 11 33.29 22.33 -18.34
CA ASP A 11 32.26 22.51 -19.33
C ASP A 11 30.88 22.27 -18.67
N VAL A 12 30.32 23.36 -18.13
CA VAL A 12 29.03 23.36 -17.42
C VAL A 12 27.91 22.90 -18.36
N ASP A 13 28.02 23.17 -19.66
CA ASP A 13 27.03 22.76 -20.65
C ASP A 13 27.04 21.25 -20.87
N ALA A 14 28.20 20.59 -20.80
CA ALA A 14 28.29 19.14 -20.86
C ALA A 14 27.68 18.46 -19.61
N CYS A 15 27.79 19.11 -18.44
CA CYS A 15 27.13 18.65 -17.22
C CYS A 15 25.61 18.83 -17.28
N LEU A 16 25.11 19.97 -17.78
CA LEU A 16 23.68 20.23 -17.94
C LEU A 16 23.03 19.28 -18.96
N THR A 17 23.70 19.02 -20.10
CA THR A 17 23.18 18.06 -21.09
C THR A 17 23.13 16.64 -20.56
N ARG A 18 23.96 16.28 -19.57
CA ARG A 18 23.94 14.98 -18.92
C ARG A 18 22.80 14.85 -17.89
N MET A 19 22.37 15.97 -17.29
CA MET A 19 21.20 16.00 -16.42
C MET A 19 19.86 15.96 -17.16
N GLU A 20 19.84 16.40 -18.42
CA GLU A 20 18.67 16.35 -19.31
C GLU A 20 18.54 15.04 -20.09
N SER A 21 19.38 14.04 -19.84
CA SER A 21 19.15 12.70 -20.39
C SER A 21 17.77 12.23 -19.93
N PRO A 22 16.83 11.99 -20.87
CA PRO A 22 15.50 11.53 -20.49
C PRO A 22 15.68 10.26 -19.67
N ALA A 23 15.10 10.25 -18.48
CA ALA A 23 15.05 9.06 -17.65
C ALA A 23 14.61 7.88 -18.51
N PRO A 24 15.24 6.69 -18.38
CA PRO A 24 14.93 5.55 -19.24
C PRO A 24 13.41 5.42 -19.29
N GLN A 25 12.84 5.44 -20.51
CA GLN A 25 11.40 5.36 -20.72
C GLN A 25 10.92 4.06 -20.04
N GLN A 26 10.51 4.19 -18.79
CA GLN A 26 9.88 3.08 -18.08
C GLN A 26 8.67 2.68 -18.91
N GLY A 27 8.62 1.44 -19.35
CA GLY A 27 7.51 0.96 -20.14
C GLY A 27 6.19 1.32 -19.42
N PHE A 28 5.16 1.72 -20.15
CA PHE A 28 3.86 2.13 -19.58
C PHE A 28 3.37 1.21 -18.46
N PHE A 29 3.58 -0.09 -18.62
CA PHE A 29 3.15 -1.11 -17.66
C PHE A 29 3.99 -1.08 -16.37
N THR A 30 5.31 -0.90 -16.47
CA THR A 30 6.20 -0.84 -15.29
C THR A 30 5.95 0.41 -14.47
N GLY A 31 5.74 1.56 -15.12
CA GLY A 31 5.37 2.80 -14.44
C GLY A 31 4.01 2.69 -13.73
N TRP A 32 3.02 2.07 -14.38
CA TRP A 32 1.71 1.84 -13.76
C TRP A 32 1.79 0.90 -12.54
N LEU A 33 2.57 -0.17 -12.64
CA LEU A 33 2.77 -1.11 -11.54
C LEU A 33 3.47 -0.45 -10.35
N GLN A 34 4.48 0.37 -10.61
CA GLN A 34 5.18 1.12 -9.58
C GLN A 34 4.25 2.10 -8.85
N ASP A 35 3.44 2.86 -9.59
CA ASP A 35 2.45 3.77 -8.99
C ASP A 35 1.41 3.02 -8.17
N TYR A 36 0.99 1.83 -8.63
CA TYR A 36 0.07 0.98 -7.89
C TYR A 36 0.67 0.48 -6.57
N CYS A 37 1.92 0.04 -6.58
CA CYS A 37 2.64 -0.37 -5.38
C CYS A 37 2.81 0.80 -4.40
N THR A 38 3.19 1.99 -4.89
CA THR A 38 3.31 3.20 -4.07
C THR A 38 1.98 3.56 -3.42
N LEU A 39 0.89 3.54 -4.18
CA LEU A 39 -0.45 3.79 -3.63
C LEU A 39 -0.83 2.77 -2.55
N ALA A 40 -0.56 1.49 -2.79
CA ALA A 40 -0.85 0.43 -1.83
C ALA A 40 -0.05 0.60 -0.53
N GLN A 41 1.23 0.96 -0.64
CA GLN A 41 2.11 1.21 0.49
C GLN A 41 1.65 2.41 1.32
N VAL A 42 1.35 3.54 0.70
CA VAL A 42 0.83 4.73 1.41
C VAL A 42 -0.51 4.46 2.07
N GLN A 43 -1.40 3.69 1.43
CA GLN A 43 -2.66 3.30 2.05
C GLN A 43 -2.46 2.39 3.26
N HIS A 44 -1.50 1.48 3.20
CA HIS A 44 -1.13 0.64 4.34
C HIS A 44 -0.52 1.48 5.46
N GLN A 45 0.31 2.45 5.15
CA GLN A 45 0.85 3.40 6.14
C GLN A 45 -0.23 4.29 6.76
N ARG A 46 -1.30 4.63 6.05
CA ARG A 46 -2.42 5.42 6.59
C ARG A 46 -3.28 4.64 7.55
N HIS A 47 -3.48 3.36 7.25
CA HIS A 47 -4.32 2.47 8.05
C HIS A 47 -3.83 1.04 7.93
N PHE A 48 -3.54 0.41 9.05
CA PHE A 48 -3.23 -1.01 9.13
C PHE A 48 -3.89 -1.64 10.33
N SER A 49 -4.12 -2.93 10.26
CA SER A 49 -4.65 -3.70 11.37
C SER A 49 -3.89 -5.02 11.50
N PHE A 50 -3.84 -5.53 12.72
CA PHE A 50 -3.25 -6.84 13.00
C PHE A 50 -3.97 -7.53 14.14
N ILE A 51 -3.84 -8.85 14.19
CA ILE A 51 -4.41 -9.69 15.25
C ILE A 51 -3.29 -10.04 16.21
N PRO A 52 -3.37 -9.61 17.50
CA PRO A 52 -2.37 -9.95 18.48
C PRO A 52 -2.42 -11.46 18.81
N GLU A 53 -1.30 -12.03 19.27
CA GLU A 53 -1.23 -13.45 19.62
C GLU A 53 -2.05 -13.83 20.84
N GLY A 54 -2.40 -12.85 21.72
CA GLY A 54 -3.18 -13.04 22.95
C GLY A 54 -4.40 -12.16 23.02
N SER A 55 -5.22 -12.39 24.05
CA SER A 55 -6.33 -11.48 24.41
C SER A 55 -5.78 -10.22 25.07
N ILE A 56 -6.28 -9.06 24.67
CA ILE A 56 -5.89 -7.78 25.25
C ILE A 56 -6.95 -7.36 26.27
N ASN A 57 -6.59 -7.40 27.54
CA ASN A 57 -7.47 -7.03 28.65
C ASN A 57 -6.97 -5.79 29.39
N THR A 58 -5.68 -5.48 29.28
CA THR A 58 -5.04 -4.37 29.98
C THR A 58 -4.33 -3.41 28.99
N GLN A 59 -4.10 -2.18 29.44
CA GLN A 59 -3.34 -1.20 28.67
C GLN A 59 -1.89 -1.66 28.41
N GLN A 60 -1.31 -2.36 29.38
CA GLN A 60 0.06 -2.87 29.25
C GLN A 60 0.16 -3.95 28.17
N GLU A 61 -0.80 -4.89 28.14
CA GLU A 61 -0.89 -5.90 27.10
C GLU A 61 -1.09 -5.27 25.72
N PHE A 62 -1.90 -4.20 25.65
CA PHE A 62 -2.10 -3.46 24.40
C PHE A 62 -0.81 -2.82 23.89
N THR A 63 -0.08 -2.12 24.78
CA THR A 63 1.21 -1.51 24.42
C THR A 63 2.25 -2.56 24.07
N ALA A 64 2.31 -3.67 24.80
CA ALA A 64 3.21 -4.79 24.50
C ALA A 64 2.93 -5.39 23.12
N ALA A 65 1.66 -5.57 22.75
CA ALA A 65 1.28 -6.07 21.43
C ALA A 65 1.72 -5.12 20.29
N LEU A 66 1.60 -3.80 20.49
CA LEU A 66 2.08 -2.81 19.54
C LEU A 66 3.61 -2.84 19.39
N GLN A 67 4.31 -2.98 20.51
CA GLN A 67 5.78 -3.09 20.51
C GLN A 67 6.24 -4.36 19.81
N THR A 68 5.63 -5.51 20.11
CA THR A 68 5.93 -6.78 19.44
C THR A 68 5.73 -6.67 17.93
N TYR A 69 4.62 -6.08 17.50
CA TYR A 69 4.37 -5.83 16.08
C TYR A 69 5.46 -4.99 15.42
N ALA A 70 5.89 -3.92 16.08
CA ALA A 70 6.96 -3.06 15.56
C ALA A 70 8.31 -3.80 15.48
N GLU A 71 8.66 -4.60 16.49
CA GLU A 71 9.87 -5.41 16.52
C GLU A 71 9.90 -6.46 15.41
N GLU A 72 8.77 -7.17 15.19
CA GLU A 72 8.64 -8.16 14.11
C GLU A 72 8.82 -7.56 12.72
N HIS A 73 8.41 -6.30 12.54
CA HIS A 73 8.52 -5.58 11.26
C HIS A 73 9.77 -4.71 11.16
N GLY A 74 10.63 -4.71 12.20
CA GLY A 74 11.87 -3.93 12.23
C GLY A 74 11.67 -2.42 12.24
N MET A 75 10.50 -1.95 12.76
CA MET A 75 10.15 -0.53 12.84
C MET A 75 10.55 0.06 14.19
N GLN A 76 10.90 1.34 14.21
CA GLN A 76 11.18 2.06 15.46
C GLN A 76 9.87 2.45 16.14
N PHE A 77 9.66 1.93 17.35
CA PHE A 77 8.47 2.21 18.15
C PHE A 77 8.76 3.25 19.23
N ALA A 78 7.94 4.29 19.31
CA ALA A 78 7.97 5.25 20.42
C ALA A 78 6.54 5.55 20.88
N LEU A 79 6.25 5.24 22.15
CA LEU A 79 4.96 5.52 22.76
C LEU A 79 4.86 6.99 23.15
N THR A 80 3.83 7.69 22.67
CA THR A 80 3.61 9.11 22.95
C THR A 80 2.57 9.29 24.07
N LYS A 81 1.51 8.46 24.05
CA LYS A 81 0.44 8.55 25.04
C LYS A 81 -0.13 7.17 25.36
N GLU A 82 -0.20 6.86 26.64
CA GLU A 82 -0.85 5.66 27.13
C GLU A 82 -2.36 5.85 27.28
N GLY A 83 -3.14 4.76 27.18
CA GLY A 83 -4.57 4.78 27.41
C GLY A 83 -5.33 3.73 26.62
N MET A 84 -6.66 3.84 26.62
CA MET A 84 -7.57 2.99 25.80
C MET A 84 -7.40 3.23 24.29
N TYR A 85 -6.86 4.38 23.91
CA TYR A 85 -6.52 4.76 22.55
C TYR A 85 -5.09 5.29 22.57
N PRO A 86 -4.09 4.39 22.63
CA PRO A 86 -2.70 4.81 22.71
C PRO A 86 -2.29 5.54 21.44
N GLU A 87 -1.49 6.59 21.62
CA GLU A 87 -0.84 7.29 20.54
C GLU A 87 0.65 6.94 20.57
N PHE A 88 1.19 6.57 19.44
CA PHE A 88 2.56 6.12 19.30
C PHE A 88 3.10 6.51 17.91
N SER A 89 4.39 6.44 17.72
CA SER A 89 5.00 6.60 16.41
C SER A 89 5.70 5.31 15.96
N LEU A 90 5.59 5.03 14.67
CA LEU A 90 6.37 4.02 13.96
C LEU A 90 7.18 4.71 12.88
N ASP A 91 8.51 4.63 12.93
CA ASP A 91 9.40 5.30 11.99
C ASP A 91 9.05 6.78 11.79
N ASP A 92 8.85 7.51 12.92
CA ASP A 92 8.47 8.92 12.98
C ASP A 92 7.05 9.27 12.49
N ILE A 93 6.27 8.30 12.04
CA ILE A 93 4.88 8.51 11.65
C ILE A 93 3.98 8.33 12.87
N PRO A 94 3.21 9.35 13.29
CA PRO A 94 2.32 9.25 14.44
C PRO A 94 1.04 8.48 14.11
N TYR A 95 0.72 7.51 14.96
CA TYR A 95 -0.47 6.66 14.87
C TYR A 95 -1.31 6.73 16.14
N LYS A 96 -2.59 6.43 15.96
CA LYS A 96 -3.53 6.17 17.04
C LYS A 96 -4.11 4.78 16.87
N ALA A 97 -3.98 3.96 17.92
CA ALA A 97 -4.53 2.62 17.90
C ALA A 97 -5.85 2.54 18.65
N TYR A 98 -6.69 1.62 18.21
CA TYR A 98 -7.93 1.25 18.88
C TYR A 98 -8.20 -0.24 18.69
N ARG A 99 -8.92 -0.81 19.68
CA ARG A 99 -9.33 -2.20 19.64
C ARG A 99 -10.65 -2.32 18.91
N ASN A 100 -10.70 -3.18 17.94
CA ASN A 100 -11.91 -3.60 17.25
C ASN A 100 -12.28 -5.01 17.76
N PRO A 101 -13.34 -5.15 18.61
CA PRO A 101 -13.72 -6.45 19.17
C PRO A 101 -14.31 -7.33 18.07
N GLY A 102 -13.55 -8.29 17.61
CA GLY A 102 -14.01 -9.31 16.68
C GLY A 102 -14.78 -10.42 17.37
N LYS A 103 -15.59 -11.18 16.61
CA LYS A 103 -16.38 -12.31 17.15
C LYS A 103 -15.50 -13.43 17.74
N TYR A 104 -14.30 -13.62 17.23
CA TYR A 104 -13.39 -14.72 17.62
C TYR A 104 -12.06 -14.25 18.15
N ARG A 105 -11.58 -13.09 17.72
CA ARG A 105 -10.31 -12.49 18.15
C ARG A 105 -10.43 -10.98 18.09
N ASP A 106 -9.69 -10.33 18.98
CA ASP A 106 -9.54 -8.89 18.96
C ASP A 106 -8.60 -8.50 17.81
N GLU A 107 -8.96 -7.44 17.12
CA GLU A 107 -8.14 -6.82 16.10
C GLU A 107 -7.68 -5.45 16.60
N ILE A 108 -6.41 -5.14 16.45
CA ILE A 108 -5.88 -3.81 16.71
C ILE A 108 -5.85 -3.07 15.37
N CYS A 109 -6.57 -1.95 15.32
CA CYS A 109 -6.57 -1.06 14.18
C CYS A 109 -5.73 0.17 14.51
N CYS A 110 -4.88 0.59 13.58
CA CYS A 110 -3.97 1.72 13.72
C CYS A 110 -4.20 2.69 12.57
N ASP A 111 -4.54 3.93 12.93
CA ASP A 111 -4.75 5.01 11.98
C ASP A 111 -3.67 6.07 12.12
N ALA A 112 -3.10 6.53 11.01
CA ALA A 112 -2.18 7.64 11.02
C ALA A 112 -2.92 8.92 11.48
N VAL A 113 -2.31 9.66 12.41
CA VAL A 113 -2.90 10.90 12.96
C VAL A 113 -2.99 11.99 11.88
N HIS A 114 -2.00 12.02 10.98
CA HIS A 114 -1.92 12.99 9.88
C HIS A 114 -1.86 12.30 8.52
N PRO A 115 -2.97 11.64 8.08
CA PRO A 115 -2.98 10.92 6.81
C PRO A 115 -2.75 11.81 5.58
N GLU A 116 -2.97 13.13 5.70
CA GLU A 116 -2.72 14.13 4.66
C GLU A 116 -1.22 14.36 4.39
N GLN A 117 -0.34 14.09 5.37
CA GLN A 117 1.11 14.20 5.20
C GLN A 117 1.70 13.01 4.46
N LEU A 118 1.00 11.89 4.44
CA LEU A 118 1.36 10.69 3.70
C LEU A 118 0.82 10.81 2.27
N ASP A 119 1.48 11.66 1.47
CA ASP A 119 1.08 11.86 0.07
C ASP A 119 1.74 10.82 -0.84
N THR A 120 0.99 10.38 -1.83
CA THR A 120 1.48 9.46 -2.86
C THR A 120 2.41 10.11 -3.87
N GLY A 121 2.46 11.46 -3.91
CA GLY A 121 3.12 12.23 -4.96
C GLY A 121 2.50 12.05 -6.36
N LEU A 122 1.39 11.32 -6.46
CA LEU A 122 0.73 11.04 -7.73
C LEU A 122 -0.28 12.14 -8.08
N PRO A 123 -0.45 12.50 -9.36
CA PRO A 123 -1.50 13.40 -9.78
C PRO A 123 -2.88 12.86 -9.36
N PRO A 124 -3.82 13.72 -8.89
CA PRO A 124 -5.10 13.28 -8.30
C PRO A 124 -5.96 12.45 -9.27
N ARG A 125 -5.87 12.72 -10.57
CA ARG A 125 -6.56 11.90 -11.60
C ARG A 125 -6.00 10.49 -11.67
N ARG A 126 -4.67 10.35 -11.58
CA ARG A 126 -3.98 9.06 -11.68
C ARG A 126 -4.21 8.23 -10.42
N GLU A 127 -4.14 8.85 -9.26
CA GLU A 127 -4.48 8.20 -7.98
C GLU A 127 -5.92 7.67 -7.99
N LYS A 128 -6.90 8.47 -8.46
CA LYS A 128 -8.29 8.04 -8.57
C LYS A 128 -8.47 6.84 -9.51
N LEU A 129 -7.79 6.83 -10.65
CA LEU A 129 -7.82 5.70 -11.58
C LEU A 129 -7.23 4.43 -10.96
N LEU A 130 -6.11 4.53 -10.25
CA LEU A 130 -5.48 3.41 -9.57
C LEU A 130 -6.35 2.85 -8.44
N ARG A 131 -7.05 3.71 -7.69
CA ARG A 131 -8.02 3.28 -6.67
C ARG A 131 -9.18 2.50 -7.29
N ILE A 132 -9.71 2.97 -8.42
CA ILE A 132 -10.76 2.26 -9.16
C ILE A 132 -10.21 0.92 -9.70
N ALA A 133 -9.02 0.94 -10.29
CA ALA A 133 -8.38 -0.28 -10.81
C ALA A 133 -8.19 -1.34 -9.71
N ARG A 134 -7.83 -0.95 -8.49
CA ARG A 134 -7.69 -1.87 -7.34
C ARG A 134 -8.99 -2.61 -7.01
N ILE A 135 -10.14 -1.97 -7.21
CA ILE A 135 -11.45 -2.59 -6.96
C ILE A 135 -11.87 -3.48 -8.14
N VAL A 136 -11.65 -2.98 -9.35
CA VAL A 136 -12.17 -3.62 -10.59
C VAL A 136 -11.25 -4.73 -11.10
N LEU A 137 -9.93 -4.58 -10.95
CA LEU A 137 -8.96 -5.51 -11.53
C LEU A 137 -9.09 -6.96 -11.01
N PRO A 138 -9.23 -7.21 -9.68
CA PRO A 138 -9.37 -8.58 -9.18
C PRO A 138 -10.56 -9.34 -9.77
N PRO A 139 -11.80 -8.80 -9.78
CA PRO A 139 -12.93 -9.52 -10.37
C PRO A 139 -12.78 -9.71 -11.89
N VAL A 140 -12.17 -8.73 -12.59
CA VAL A 140 -11.91 -8.87 -14.04
C VAL A 140 -10.88 -9.97 -14.30
N CYS A 141 -9.77 -10.01 -13.55
CA CYS A 141 -8.78 -11.07 -13.69
C CYS A 141 -9.35 -12.44 -13.34
N THR A 142 -10.18 -12.53 -12.30
CA THR A 142 -10.86 -13.79 -11.91
C THR A 142 -11.80 -14.25 -13.01
N PHE A 143 -12.60 -13.35 -13.57
CA PHE A 143 -13.48 -13.64 -14.70
C PHE A 143 -12.68 -14.14 -15.91
N ALA A 144 -11.62 -13.44 -16.30
CA ALA A 144 -10.79 -13.82 -17.44
C ALA A 144 -10.11 -15.19 -17.23
N ALA A 145 -9.61 -15.46 -16.02
CA ALA A 145 -8.98 -16.75 -15.70
C ALA A 145 -9.97 -17.91 -15.79
N ILE A 146 -11.19 -17.76 -15.25
CA ILE A 146 -12.24 -18.78 -15.31
C ILE A 146 -12.69 -19.01 -16.76
N MET A 147 -12.83 -17.92 -17.53
CA MET A 147 -13.16 -18.01 -18.96
C MET A 147 -12.10 -18.76 -19.75
N ALA A 148 -10.81 -18.44 -19.53
CA ALA A 148 -9.70 -19.13 -20.20
C ALA A 148 -9.66 -20.63 -19.82
N ALA A 149 -9.77 -20.94 -18.54
CA ALA A 149 -9.79 -22.33 -18.06
C ALA A 149 -11.00 -23.11 -18.61
N GLY A 150 -12.19 -22.52 -18.60
CA GLY A 150 -13.40 -23.13 -19.13
C GLY A 150 -13.33 -23.40 -20.63
N TRP A 151 -12.75 -22.48 -21.40
CA TRP A 151 -12.52 -22.65 -22.83
C TRP A 151 -11.59 -23.83 -23.12
N VAL A 152 -10.50 -23.96 -22.36
CA VAL A 152 -9.52 -25.05 -22.52
C VAL A 152 -10.15 -26.42 -22.20
N VAL A 153 -11.01 -26.50 -21.17
CA VAL A 153 -11.55 -27.78 -20.70
C VAL A 153 -12.75 -28.26 -21.50
N THR A 154 -13.65 -27.37 -21.93
CA THR A 154 -14.95 -27.79 -22.49
C THR A 154 -15.26 -27.27 -23.89
N GLY A 155 -14.49 -26.29 -24.36
CA GLY A 155 -14.74 -25.66 -25.68
C GLY A 155 -16.12 -24.98 -25.81
N GLY A 156 -16.86 -24.77 -24.73
CA GLY A 156 -18.21 -24.30 -24.75
C GLY A 156 -18.54 -23.08 -23.89
N ALA A 157 -19.65 -22.40 -24.23
CA ALA A 157 -20.11 -21.17 -23.58
C ALA A 157 -20.69 -21.36 -22.16
N GLY A 158 -20.84 -22.59 -21.68
CA GLY A 158 -21.49 -22.90 -20.39
C GLY A 158 -20.79 -22.31 -19.17
N TRP A 159 -19.51 -22.02 -19.28
CA TRP A 159 -18.70 -21.43 -18.19
C TRP A 159 -18.90 -19.92 -17.99
N LEU A 160 -19.59 -19.26 -18.92
CA LEU A 160 -19.88 -17.81 -18.80
C LEU A 160 -20.64 -17.48 -17.51
N TRP A 161 -21.61 -18.30 -17.14
CA TRP A 161 -22.38 -18.09 -15.92
C TRP A 161 -21.54 -18.31 -14.65
N LEU A 162 -20.69 -19.34 -14.61
CA LEU A 162 -19.81 -19.58 -13.48
C LEU A 162 -18.77 -18.48 -13.33
N ALA A 163 -18.20 -18.02 -14.44
CA ALA A 163 -17.26 -16.90 -14.42
C ALA A 163 -17.93 -15.60 -13.94
N ALA A 164 -19.15 -15.32 -14.37
CA ALA A 164 -19.93 -14.17 -13.94
C ALA A 164 -20.27 -14.23 -12.44
N LEU A 165 -20.69 -15.39 -11.93
CA LEU A 165 -20.99 -15.58 -10.51
C LEU A 165 -19.75 -15.44 -9.63
N ALA A 166 -18.61 -16.03 -10.02
CA ALA A 166 -17.37 -15.95 -9.27
C ALA A 166 -16.82 -14.51 -9.23
N SER A 167 -16.83 -13.80 -10.36
CA SER A 167 -16.39 -12.39 -10.42
C SER A 167 -17.32 -11.45 -9.64
N GLY A 168 -18.63 -11.70 -9.69
CA GLY A 168 -19.62 -10.99 -8.90
C GLY A 168 -19.44 -11.20 -7.41
N GLY A 169 -19.14 -12.43 -6.98
CA GLY A 169 -18.82 -12.76 -5.59
C GLY A 169 -17.59 -12.02 -5.06
N VAL A 170 -16.52 -11.95 -5.85
CA VAL A 170 -15.31 -11.18 -5.49
C VAL A 170 -15.62 -9.69 -5.36
N LEU A 171 -16.44 -9.15 -6.25
CA LEU A 171 -16.83 -7.74 -6.22
C LEU A 171 -17.68 -7.43 -4.99
N LEU A 172 -18.65 -8.28 -4.65
CA LEU A 172 -19.49 -8.15 -3.47
C LEU A 172 -18.66 -8.25 -2.18
N GLY A 173 -17.74 -9.22 -2.09
CA GLY A 173 -16.84 -9.35 -0.94
C GLY A 173 -16.03 -8.09 -0.70
N ARG A 174 -15.45 -7.51 -1.75
CA ARG A 174 -14.70 -6.24 -1.67
C ARG A 174 -15.56 -5.02 -1.32
N CYS A 175 -16.81 -5.00 -1.75
CA CYS A 175 -17.75 -3.96 -1.35
C CYS A 175 -18.13 -4.09 0.13
N MET A 176 -18.34 -5.31 0.62
CA MET A 176 -18.70 -5.57 2.02
C MET A 176 -17.54 -5.22 2.98
N GLU A 177 -16.28 -5.49 2.61
CA GLU A 177 -15.11 -5.08 3.40
C GLU A 177 -14.99 -3.55 3.60
N LYS A 178 -15.64 -2.75 2.76
CA LYS A 178 -15.69 -1.28 2.89
C LYS A 178 -16.85 -0.76 3.73
N TRP A 179 -17.85 -1.59 3.98
CA TRP A 179 -19.06 -1.21 4.72
C TRP A 179 -19.10 -1.80 6.13
N LEU A 180 -18.19 -2.71 6.46
CA LEU A 180 -17.90 -3.24 7.79
C LEU A 180 -16.65 -2.60 8.36
#